data_484ae08d8fc479b38ed534bc3aa736a8
#
_entry.id   484ae08d8fc479b38ed534bc3aa736a8
#
_cell.length_a   1.000
_cell.length_b   1.000
_cell.length_c   1.000
_cell.angle_alpha   90.00
_cell.angle_beta   90.00
_cell.angle_gamma   90.00
#
_symmetry.space_group_name_H-M   'P 1'
#
loop_
_entity.id
_entity.type
_entity.pdbx_description
1 polymer ?
#
loop_
_entity_poly.entity_id
_entity_poly.type
_entity_poly.pdbx_seq_one_letter_code
_entity_poly.pdbx_strand_id
1 'polypeptide(L)'
;LIVFDIILLNDESLVEKTLEERRYILHDYFNAKQAANNLNLFQFAKSTIVNSKDEQASSKIIDALNTSIKDGCEGLMVKLLSKPTIANNNEEKGKSPSKKKIKMQMISAKYMAGKRSDEWRKLKADYMEGGTLCDSIDVVVIGAWDGNGRKKNWFSPLLVAVYDEDN
;
A
#
# COMPACT_ATOMS: atom_id res chain seq x y z
N LEU A 1 -3.40 18.58 8.16
CA LEU A 1 -3.27 17.81 6.92
C LEU A 1 -2.18 16.76 7.09
N ILE A 2 -2.45 15.49 6.69
CA ILE A 2 -1.44 14.41 6.71
C ILE A 2 -0.99 14.16 5.28
N VAL A 3 0.33 14.23 5.04
CA VAL A 3 0.96 14.10 3.73
C VAL A 3 1.80 12.82 3.68
N PHE A 4 1.67 12.04 2.63
CA PHE A 4 2.33 10.72 2.51
C PHE A 4 3.11 10.51 1.20
N ASP A 5 2.88 11.31 0.16
CA ASP A 5 3.58 11.22 -1.13
C ASP A 5 3.50 12.58 -1.85
N ILE A 6 4.36 12.78 -2.86
CA ILE A 6 4.35 13.94 -3.73
C ILE A 6 4.50 13.48 -5.18
N ILE A 7 3.60 13.95 -6.05
CA ILE A 7 3.56 13.57 -7.47
C ILE A 7 3.76 14.76 -8.42
N LEU A 8 3.69 15.96 -7.89
CA LEU A 8 3.92 17.21 -8.63
C LEU A 8 4.58 18.22 -7.69
N LEU A 9 5.61 18.90 -8.14
CA LEU A 9 6.28 19.99 -7.43
C LEU A 9 6.65 21.10 -8.41
N ASN A 10 6.14 22.33 -8.20
CA ASN A 10 6.44 23.50 -9.04
C ASN A 10 6.35 23.21 -10.54
N ASP A 11 5.23 22.61 -10.98
CA ASP A 11 4.95 22.21 -12.36
C ASP A 11 5.81 21.04 -12.90
N GLU A 12 6.74 20.50 -12.12
CA GLU A 12 7.49 19.28 -12.45
C GLU A 12 6.73 18.04 -11.99
N SER A 13 6.41 17.15 -12.94
CA SER A 13 5.80 15.84 -12.63
C SER A 13 6.85 14.88 -12.04
N LEU A 14 6.52 14.27 -10.89
CA LEU A 14 7.37 13.32 -10.20
C LEU A 14 6.87 11.87 -10.33
N VAL A 15 5.83 11.60 -11.14
CA VAL A 15 5.21 10.27 -11.24
C VAL A 15 6.16 9.19 -11.75
N GLU A 16 7.15 9.57 -12.56
CA GLU A 16 8.16 8.66 -13.09
C GLU A 16 9.29 8.36 -12.09
N LYS A 17 9.41 9.17 -11.04
CA LYS A 17 10.37 8.93 -9.97
C LYS A 17 9.91 7.78 -9.08
N THR A 18 10.87 7.15 -8.44
CA THR A 18 10.65 6.07 -7.49
C THR A 18 9.91 6.59 -6.24
N LEU A 19 9.22 5.71 -5.52
CA LEU A 19 8.59 6.09 -4.26
C LEU A 19 9.62 6.66 -3.26
N GLU A 20 10.81 6.09 -3.23
CA GLU A 20 11.90 6.53 -2.35
C GLU A 20 12.36 7.96 -2.71
N GLU A 21 12.58 8.23 -4.00
CA GLU A 21 12.96 9.57 -4.49
C GLU A 21 11.86 10.60 -4.21
N ARG A 22 10.61 10.26 -4.46
CA ARG A 22 9.49 11.17 -4.17
C ARG A 22 9.38 11.50 -2.69
N ARG A 23 9.56 10.50 -1.81
CA ARG A 23 9.54 10.73 -0.37
C ARG A 23 10.72 11.56 0.09
N TYR A 24 11.90 11.34 -0.48
CA TYR A 24 13.07 12.19 -0.20
C TYR A 24 12.77 13.66 -0.56
N ILE A 25 12.28 13.91 -1.77
CA ILE A 25 11.90 15.25 -2.22
C ILE A 25 10.84 15.87 -1.30
N LEU A 26 9.81 15.10 -0.92
CA LEU A 26 8.75 15.53 -0.02
C LEU A 26 9.32 16.01 1.32
N HIS A 27 10.17 15.22 1.94
CA HIS A 27 10.74 15.54 3.25
C HIS A 27 11.74 16.69 3.17
N ASP A 28 12.64 16.68 2.18
CA ASP A 28 13.64 17.72 2.00
C ASP A 28 13.00 19.11 1.77
N TYR A 29 12.09 19.19 0.80
CA TYR A 29 11.45 20.45 0.44
C TYR A 29 10.56 21.00 1.55
N PHE A 30 9.74 20.18 2.17
CA PHE A 30 8.74 20.65 3.13
C PHE A 30 9.28 20.79 4.55
N ASN A 31 10.29 20.01 4.98
CA ASN A 31 10.97 20.25 6.25
C ASN A 31 11.64 21.62 6.26
N ALA A 32 12.36 21.98 5.18
CA ALA A 32 12.97 23.29 5.05
C ALA A 32 11.94 24.42 5.10
N LYS A 33 10.79 24.25 4.43
CA LYS A 33 9.70 25.25 4.42
C LYS A 33 9.02 25.39 5.78
N GLN A 34 8.78 24.31 6.50
CA GLN A 34 8.20 24.35 7.85
C GLN A 34 9.14 25.05 8.84
N ALA A 35 10.42 24.71 8.80
CA ALA A 35 11.42 25.35 9.66
C ALA A 35 11.52 26.87 9.41
N ALA A 36 11.45 27.30 8.14
CA ALA A 36 11.55 28.70 7.76
C ALA A 36 10.35 29.54 8.21
N ASN A 37 9.15 28.94 8.30
CA ASN A 37 7.91 29.70 8.51
C ASN A 37 7.23 29.46 9.87
N ASN A 38 7.77 28.60 10.72
CA ASN A 38 7.15 28.18 12.00
C ASN A 38 5.68 27.70 11.86
N LEU A 39 5.29 27.17 10.70
CA LEU A 39 3.92 26.78 10.40
C LEU A 39 3.75 25.27 10.45
N ASN A 40 3.02 24.76 11.45
CA ASN A 40 2.60 23.36 11.54
C ASN A 40 1.32 23.08 10.73
N LEU A 41 1.33 23.39 9.42
CA LEU A 41 0.15 23.25 8.56
C LEU A 41 -0.14 21.79 8.17
N PHE A 42 0.85 20.94 8.24
CA PHE A 42 0.72 19.52 7.88
C PHE A 42 1.71 18.65 8.67
N GLN A 43 1.43 17.38 8.69
CA GLN A 43 2.28 16.33 9.27
C GLN A 43 2.57 15.28 8.21
N PHE A 44 3.75 14.67 8.26
CA PHE A 44 4.03 13.51 7.42
C PHE A 44 3.36 12.26 8.00
N ALA A 45 2.81 11.42 7.13
CA ALA A 45 2.30 10.13 7.55
C ALA A 45 3.42 9.32 8.20
N LYS A 46 3.13 8.74 9.36
CA LYS A 46 4.06 7.81 10.03
C LYS A 46 4.43 6.68 9.07
N SER A 47 5.68 6.30 9.01
CA SER A 47 6.14 5.21 8.15
C SER A 47 7.32 4.48 8.74
N THR A 48 7.36 3.17 8.50
CA THR A 48 8.45 2.29 8.92
C THR A 48 8.98 1.57 7.68
N ILE A 49 10.30 1.58 7.49
CA ILE A 49 10.95 0.84 6.40
C ILE A 49 11.33 -0.53 6.96
N VAL A 50 10.90 -1.58 6.27
CA VAL A 50 11.17 -2.96 6.63
C VAL A 50 11.90 -3.66 5.48
N ASN A 51 13.00 -4.32 5.79
CA ASN A 51 13.69 -5.17 4.84
C ASN A 51 13.12 -6.59 4.92
N SER A 52 12.65 -7.15 3.81
CA SER A 52 12.06 -8.49 3.75
C SER A 52 13.03 -9.62 4.13
N LYS A 53 14.33 -9.36 4.16
CA LYS A 53 15.37 -10.30 4.58
C LYS A 53 15.69 -10.22 6.08
N ASP A 54 15.11 -9.25 6.78
CA ASP A 54 15.28 -9.10 8.22
C ASP A 54 14.44 -10.18 8.93
N GLU A 55 15.04 -10.95 9.82
CA GLU A 55 14.35 -11.95 10.63
C GLU A 55 13.22 -11.34 11.47
N GLN A 56 13.34 -10.07 11.84
CA GLN A 56 12.34 -9.33 12.60
C GLN A 56 11.33 -8.58 11.70
N ALA A 57 11.34 -8.81 10.38
CA ALA A 57 10.45 -8.10 9.46
C ALA A 57 8.98 -8.24 9.83
N SER A 58 8.53 -9.45 10.12
CA SER A 58 7.14 -9.74 10.49
C SER A 58 6.75 -9.03 11.80
N SER A 59 7.60 -9.09 12.82
CA SER A 59 7.36 -8.41 14.09
C SER A 59 7.22 -6.90 13.91
N LYS A 60 8.12 -6.27 13.14
CA LYS A 60 8.06 -4.82 12.85
C LYS A 60 6.77 -4.42 12.12
N ILE A 61 6.27 -5.27 11.21
CA ILE A 61 5.00 -5.00 10.51
C ILE A 61 3.83 -5.11 11.48
N ILE A 62 3.80 -6.13 12.34
CA ILE A 62 2.76 -6.33 13.35
C ILE A 62 2.75 -5.16 14.34
N ASP A 63 3.91 -4.72 14.83
CA ASP A 63 4.02 -3.61 15.75
C ASP A 63 3.54 -2.29 15.12
N ALA A 64 3.89 -2.06 13.85
CA ALA A 64 3.41 -0.91 13.11
C ALA A 64 1.88 -0.96 12.90
N LEU A 65 1.31 -2.15 12.61
CA LEU A 65 -0.12 -2.35 12.47
C LEU A 65 -0.85 -2.07 13.78
N ASN A 66 -0.39 -2.65 14.89
CA ASN A 66 -0.95 -2.43 16.21
C ASN A 66 -0.92 -0.94 16.61
N THR A 67 0.17 -0.24 16.26
CA THR A 67 0.28 1.21 16.48
C THR A 67 -0.74 1.98 15.65
N SER A 68 -0.91 1.60 14.38
CA SER A 68 -1.87 2.21 13.48
C SER A 68 -3.32 2.06 13.99
N ILE A 69 -3.67 0.87 14.48
CA ILE A 69 -4.98 0.59 15.07
C ILE A 69 -5.20 1.43 16.34
N LYS A 70 -4.20 1.52 17.22
CA LYS A 70 -4.27 2.38 18.42
C LYS A 70 -4.44 3.87 18.08
N ASP A 71 -3.87 4.30 16.96
CA ASP A 71 -4.04 5.66 16.44
C ASP A 71 -5.43 5.87 15.75
N GLY A 72 -6.33 4.88 15.75
CA GLY A 72 -7.68 4.95 15.18
C GLY A 72 -7.72 4.76 13.66
N CYS A 73 -6.68 4.18 13.05
CA CYS A 73 -6.64 3.90 11.62
C CYS A 73 -7.17 2.48 11.31
N GLU A 74 -7.65 2.24 10.08
CA GLU A 74 -8.10 0.91 9.62
C GLU A 74 -6.96 -0.12 9.52
N GLY A 75 -5.72 0.32 9.48
CA GLY A 75 -4.55 -0.52 9.29
C GLY A 75 -3.43 0.21 8.56
N LEU A 76 -2.64 -0.53 7.77
CA LEU A 76 -1.46 -0.02 7.06
C LEU A 76 -1.64 -0.04 5.55
N MET A 77 -0.97 0.90 4.88
CA MET A 77 -0.66 0.82 3.46
C MET A 77 0.78 0.35 3.29
N VAL A 78 0.95 -0.91 2.91
CA VAL A 78 2.27 -1.48 2.62
C VAL A 78 2.64 -1.17 1.18
N LYS A 79 3.79 -0.54 0.98
CA LYS A 79 4.27 -0.13 -0.34
C LYS A 79 5.66 -0.72 -0.59
N LEU A 80 5.85 -1.31 -1.76
CA LEU A 80 7.15 -1.81 -2.17
C LEU A 80 8.05 -0.63 -2.56
N LEU A 81 9.21 -0.50 -1.92
CA LEU A 81 10.19 0.55 -2.26
C LEU A 81 11.02 0.19 -3.48
N SER A 82 11.50 -1.07 -3.55
CA SER A 82 12.34 -1.55 -4.65
C SER A 82 12.12 -3.04 -4.87
N LYS A 83 12.18 -3.48 -6.12
CA LYS A 83 12.09 -4.88 -6.52
C LYS A 83 13.37 -5.26 -7.28
N PRO A 84 14.10 -6.30 -6.87
CA PRO A 84 15.22 -6.80 -7.67
C PRO A 84 14.64 -7.39 -8.97
N THR A 85 15.03 -6.85 -10.11
CA THR A 85 14.68 -7.41 -11.41
C THR A 85 15.91 -8.02 -12.04
N ILE A 86 15.77 -9.26 -12.48
CA ILE A 86 16.75 -9.90 -13.35
C ILE A 86 16.52 -9.28 -14.73
N ALA A 87 17.40 -8.37 -15.13
CA ALA A 87 17.39 -7.86 -16.50
C ALA A 87 17.80 -9.00 -17.43
N ASN A 88 16.84 -9.66 -18.05
CA ASN A 88 17.09 -10.52 -19.20
C ASN A 88 17.43 -9.60 -20.37
N ASN A 89 18.70 -9.34 -20.60
CA ASN A 89 19.16 -8.74 -21.85
C ASN A 89 18.99 -9.79 -22.96
N ASN A 90 17.76 -9.92 -23.46
CA ASN A 90 17.48 -10.58 -24.73
C ASN A 90 17.67 -9.55 -25.84
N GLU A 91 18.93 -9.30 -26.21
CA GLU A 91 19.31 -8.82 -27.53
C GLU A 91 20.82 -9.00 -27.69
N GLU A 92 21.20 -10.19 -28.10
CA GLU A 92 22.29 -10.42 -29.05
C GLU A 92 22.34 -11.90 -29.41
N LYS A 93 21.84 -12.21 -30.59
CA LYS A 93 22.06 -13.50 -31.27
C LYS A 93 23.54 -13.64 -31.57
N GLY A 94 24.19 -14.63 -30.96
CA GLY A 94 25.43 -15.19 -31.46
C GLY A 94 26.71 -14.81 -30.73
N LYS A 95 26.88 -15.24 -29.46
CA LYS A 95 28.20 -15.52 -28.87
C LYS A 95 28.07 -16.50 -27.68
N SER A 96 29.03 -17.40 -27.61
CA SER A 96 29.24 -18.45 -26.62
C SER A 96 29.03 -18.06 -25.16
N PRO A 97 28.56 -18.95 -24.24
CA PRO A 97 28.18 -18.59 -22.87
C PRO A 97 29.42 -18.45 -21.98
N SER A 98 30.02 -17.28 -21.96
CA SER A 98 30.98 -16.90 -20.95
C SER A 98 30.34 -15.97 -19.93
N LYS A 99 30.22 -16.45 -18.70
CA LYS A 99 29.89 -15.75 -17.43
C LYS A 99 29.11 -14.42 -17.60
N LYS A 100 27.78 -14.52 -17.82
CA LYS A 100 26.89 -13.35 -17.79
C LYS A 100 26.93 -12.72 -16.41
N LYS A 101 27.47 -11.51 -16.29
CA LYS A 101 27.24 -10.62 -15.15
C LYS A 101 25.76 -10.24 -15.17
N ILE A 102 24.97 -10.83 -14.28
CA ILE A 102 23.59 -10.44 -14.04
C ILE A 102 23.63 -9.06 -13.38
N LYS A 103 23.29 -8.02 -14.15
CA LYS A 103 23.13 -6.67 -13.60
C LYS A 103 21.75 -6.62 -12.95
N MET A 104 21.71 -6.74 -11.63
CA MET A 104 20.50 -6.51 -10.86
C MET A 104 20.11 -5.05 -11.00
N GLN A 105 19.04 -4.78 -11.73
CA GLN A 105 18.46 -3.45 -11.82
C GLN A 105 17.34 -3.35 -10.79
N MET A 106 17.46 -2.45 -9.86
CA MET A 106 16.40 -2.17 -8.89
C MET A 106 15.28 -1.43 -9.62
N ILE A 107 14.14 -2.07 -9.80
CA ILE A 107 12.92 -1.41 -10.27
C ILE A 107 12.15 -1.02 -9.04
N SER A 108 12.00 0.27 -8.86
CA SER A 108 11.19 0.82 -7.79
C SER A 108 9.75 1.01 -8.25
N ALA A 109 8.82 0.94 -7.32
CA ALA A 109 7.41 1.18 -7.56
C ALA A 109 7.19 2.63 -8.04
N LYS A 110 6.89 2.79 -9.33
CA LYS A 110 6.45 4.05 -9.91
C LYS A 110 5.00 4.34 -9.52
N TYR A 111 4.62 5.60 -9.54
CA TYR A 111 3.23 5.96 -9.35
C TYR A 111 2.40 5.62 -10.59
N MET A 112 1.35 4.83 -10.42
CA MET A 112 0.44 4.47 -11.50
C MET A 112 -0.98 4.97 -11.18
N ALA A 113 -1.35 6.11 -11.77
CA ALA A 113 -2.68 6.69 -11.58
C ALA A 113 -3.79 5.75 -12.06
N GLY A 114 -4.83 5.56 -11.24
CA GLY A 114 -6.02 4.78 -11.59
C GLY A 114 -5.81 3.28 -11.73
N LYS A 115 -4.62 2.76 -11.48
CA LYS A 115 -4.33 1.33 -11.53
C LYS A 115 -4.11 0.75 -10.13
N ARG A 116 -4.66 -0.43 -9.88
CA ARG A 116 -4.28 -1.23 -8.72
C ARG A 116 -3.02 -2.01 -9.06
N SER A 117 -2.03 -1.94 -8.18
CA SER A 117 -0.75 -2.64 -8.34
C SER A 117 -0.53 -3.55 -7.15
N ASP A 118 0.14 -4.67 -7.37
CA ASP A 118 0.56 -5.58 -6.31
C ASP A 118 1.66 -4.98 -5.42
N GLU A 119 2.23 -3.86 -5.83
CA GLU A 119 3.27 -3.13 -5.10
C GLU A 119 2.71 -2.27 -3.97
N TRP A 120 1.37 -2.07 -3.94
CA TRP A 120 0.65 -1.34 -2.92
C TRP A 120 -0.46 -2.22 -2.35
N ARG A 121 -0.28 -2.67 -1.12
CA ARG A 121 -1.21 -3.57 -0.43
C ARG A 121 -1.78 -2.92 0.82
N LYS A 122 -3.08 -3.06 1.02
CA LYS A 122 -3.72 -2.71 2.30
C LYS A 122 -3.58 -3.90 3.24
N LEU A 123 -3.08 -3.65 4.44
CA LEU A 123 -3.09 -4.58 5.55
C LEU A 123 -4.03 -4.02 6.61
N LYS A 124 -5.17 -4.68 6.80
CA LYS A 124 -6.21 -4.27 7.75
C LYS A 124 -6.13 -5.12 9.01
N ALA A 125 -6.64 -4.55 10.11
CA ALA A 125 -6.77 -5.25 11.39
C ALA A 125 -7.54 -6.58 11.27
N ASP A 126 -8.53 -6.61 10.39
CA ASP A 126 -9.40 -7.78 10.14
C ASP A 126 -8.66 -9.02 9.66
N TYR A 127 -7.43 -8.88 9.16
CA TYR A 127 -6.60 -9.99 8.68
C TYR A 127 -5.69 -10.58 9.76
N MET A 128 -5.74 -10.07 10.99
CA MET A 128 -4.95 -10.61 12.09
C MET A 128 -5.71 -11.76 12.79
N GLU A 129 -5.00 -12.83 13.13
CA GLU A 129 -5.52 -13.86 14.03
C GLU A 129 -5.94 -13.22 15.36
N GLY A 130 -7.21 -13.35 15.74
CA GLY A 130 -7.80 -12.70 16.91
C GLY A 130 -8.33 -11.27 16.67
N GLY A 131 -8.39 -10.82 15.41
CA GLY A 131 -9.18 -9.64 15.05
C GLY A 131 -10.66 -9.85 15.39
N THR A 132 -11.34 -8.76 15.75
CA THR A 132 -12.75 -8.75 16.18
C THR A 132 -13.73 -9.21 15.08
N LEU A 133 -13.27 -9.32 13.83
CA LEU A 133 -14.04 -9.87 12.73
C LEU A 133 -13.49 -11.27 12.39
N CYS A 134 -14.24 -12.29 12.79
CA CYS A 134 -14.04 -13.63 12.27
C CYS A 134 -14.18 -13.62 10.73
N ASP A 135 -13.53 -14.56 10.03
CA ASP A 135 -13.66 -14.74 8.58
C ASP A 135 -15.11 -14.98 8.13
N SER A 136 -16.01 -15.29 9.06
CA SER A 136 -17.43 -15.46 8.86
C SER A 136 -18.22 -14.90 10.05
N ILE A 137 -19.35 -14.27 9.75
CA ILE A 137 -20.34 -13.84 10.72
C ILE A 137 -21.69 -14.49 10.38
N ASP A 138 -22.40 -14.92 11.41
CA ASP A 138 -23.76 -15.41 11.24
C ASP A 138 -24.69 -14.24 11.04
N VAL A 139 -25.43 -14.27 9.92
CA VAL A 139 -26.33 -13.20 9.54
C VAL A 139 -27.68 -13.76 9.07
N VAL A 140 -28.75 -12.99 9.28
CA VAL A 140 -30.05 -13.28 8.71
C VAL A 140 -30.28 -12.41 7.49
N VAL A 141 -30.64 -13.01 6.35
CA VAL A 141 -31.01 -12.25 5.16
C VAL A 141 -32.43 -11.71 5.37
N ILE A 142 -32.55 -10.38 5.41
CA ILE A 142 -33.83 -9.67 5.63
C ILE A 142 -34.36 -8.98 4.38
N GLY A 143 -33.58 -8.91 3.32
CA GLY A 143 -33.95 -8.32 2.05
C GLY A 143 -33.00 -8.65 0.94
N ALA A 144 -33.44 -8.51 -0.30
CA ALA A 144 -32.62 -8.73 -1.48
C ALA A 144 -33.10 -7.85 -2.62
N TRP A 145 -32.22 -7.50 -3.52
CA TRP A 145 -32.54 -6.77 -4.75
C TRP A 145 -32.19 -7.60 -5.96
N ASP A 146 -32.89 -7.35 -7.07
CA ASP A 146 -32.53 -7.95 -8.35
C ASP A 146 -31.18 -7.44 -8.82
N GLY A 147 -30.31 -8.36 -9.23
CA GLY A 147 -28.99 -8.04 -9.73
C GLY A 147 -29.02 -7.40 -11.11
N ASN A 148 -28.03 -6.53 -11.38
CA ASN A 148 -27.85 -5.85 -12.64
C ASN A 148 -26.62 -6.38 -13.42
N GLY A 149 -26.64 -6.21 -14.73
CA GLY A 149 -25.52 -6.59 -15.60
C GLY A 149 -25.22 -8.09 -15.54
N ARG A 150 -23.99 -8.48 -15.17
CA ARG A 150 -23.59 -9.90 -15.06
C ARG A 150 -24.35 -10.71 -14.01
N LYS A 151 -24.99 -10.03 -13.05
CA LYS A 151 -25.79 -10.65 -11.98
C LYS A 151 -27.29 -10.61 -12.26
N LYS A 152 -27.72 -10.27 -13.48
CA LYS A 152 -29.11 -10.34 -13.91
C LYS A 152 -29.61 -11.77 -13.71
N ASN A 153 -30.77 -11.95 -13.08
CA ASN A 153 -31.37 -13.20 -12.63
C ASN A 153 -30.80 -13.80 -11.32
N TRP A 154 -30.02 -13.02 -10.58
CA TRP A 154 -29.54 -13.37 -9.25
C TRP A 154 -29.96 -12.29 -8.26
N PHE A 155 -30.17 -12.65 -7.01
CA PHE A 155 -30.35 -11.64 -5.97
C PHE A 155 -28.98 -11.07 -5.58
N SER A 156 -28.80 -9.77 -5.76
CA SER A 156 -27.57 -9.04 -5.39
C SER A 156 -27.77 -7.53 -5.50
N PRO A 157 -27.52 -6.74 -4.45
CA PRO A 157 -26.99 -7.15 -3.14
C PRO A 157 -28.05 -7.80 -2.22
N LEU A 158 -27.59 -8.36 -1.11
CA LEU A 158 -28.42 -8.84 -0.01
C LEU A 158 -28.37 -7.83 1.14
N LEU A 159 -29.50 -7.58 1.78
CA LEU A 159 -29.58 -6.90 3.06
C LEU A 159 -29.57 -7.96 4.16
N VAL A 160 -28.62 -7.83 5.07
CA VAL A 160 -28.43 -8.78 6.16
C VAL A 160 -28.52 -8.07 7.51
N ALA A 161 -28.94 -8.78 8.52
CA ALA A 161 -28.96 -8.32 9.90
C ALA A 161 -28.13 -9.26 10.77
N VAL A 162 -27.51 -8.71 11.79
CA VAL A 162 -26.86 -9.45 12.88
C VAL A 162 -27.77 -9.41 14.08
N TYR A 163 -27.86 -10.50 14.79
CA TYR A 163 -28.59 -10.54 16.06
C TYR A 163 -27.77 -9.84 17.14
N ASP A 164 -28.39 -8.92 17.85
CA ASP A 164 -27.83 -8.24 19.01
C ASP A 164 -28.47 -8.86 20.25
N GLU A 165 -27.65 -9.49 21.11
CA GLU A 165 -28.11 -10.15 22.34
C GLU A 165 -28.46 -9.15 23.44
N ASP A 166 -27.99 -7.89 23.31
CA ASP A 166 -28.14 -6.86 24.35
C ASP A 166 -29.37 -5.95 24.10
N ASN A 167 -30.16 -6.19 23.03
CA ASN A 167 -31.38 -5.45 22.69
C ASN A 167 -32.60 -6.35 22.51
#